data_528f39203c73906a895e150fa8051ddd
#
_entry.id   528f39203c73906a895e150fa8051ddd
#
_cell.length_a   1.000
_cell.length_b   1.000
_cell.length_c   1.000
_cell.angle_alpha   90.00
_cell.angle_beta   90.00
_cell.angle_gamma   90.00
#
_symmetry.space_group_name_H-M   'P 1'
#
loop_
_entity.id
_entity.type
_entity.pdbx_description
1 polymer ?
#
loop_
_entity_poly.entity_id
_entity_poly.type
_entity_poly.pdbx_seq_one_letter_code
_entity_poly.pdbx_strand_id
1 'polypeptide(L)'
;MYRNKFYIIKKSGFYQDTLLMYGLARLLDLIVNTERDEKIDIILKDCGLNYEIELEDYVLSDRDIVDFCSDPQIGFDYIFQESKNGTKMPNHPKTKEDLNLNFIDIQKEWGKLKNQSSENSEKTQAVNPDFSIYALLSHFSIEFLAKEHEAGSTQGGMYTRTFLQLFMNKDRFENFINAILTYFSNPTLLDEDKFNEKAFPIKDDESIEIEYLKLSKGHSISKTTYNQLISPPASKGINSNNLKLSELSGDPNLLIEYLKILGCFEGMYSIGGSADFDDYRVYVCEPKEMYLSMQRMVLKSFKKGFYSNSSIKGDILSELMYSKEIIYHTKQHQDQNHFSFESIFSPKNYVNGFYVCHYMTIKKSPPKKHAPINLAYLQIPTFIEAKTINEANDWIEIIDELISITRSIKGSQKNEEAGDAIQGLDKLRTYISTSKIESFLNFQFWYSTYLMFAFNKKQQDSKWYVRTFRINTLNKLFKNTTMNEFKISEIISNDGFQKVAYAIRKSTVTLQYTPKDKRKFEIRYGVAQTLQNKSKSSKDLAEFIGEFIGTYNAETARFKEKHPEMDPKTIRAIVKDSELTCFFNLIDEYPSKVVGALLASYGFALTDREANKAGTDEQIESEESTEEF
;
A
#
# COMPACT_ATOMS: atom_id res chain seq x y z
N MET A 1 20.25 18.86 29.48
CA MET A 1 19.22 17.80 29.50
C MET A 1 19.60 16.83 28.41
N TYR A 2 19.70 15.53 28.70
CA TYR A 2 20.09 14.54 27.67
C TYR A 2 18.92 14.35 26.73
N ARG A 3 19.05 14.72 25.45
CA ARG A 3 18.01 14.69 24.44
C ARG A 3 18.36 13.64 23.39
N ASN A 4 18.20 12.36 23.72
CA ASN A 4 18.36 11.26 22.76
C ASN A 4 17.03 10.56 22.45
N LYS A 5 15.97 10.82 23.23
CA LYS A 5 14.63 10.24 23.06
C LYS A 5 13.57 11.31 23.08
N PHE A 6 12.58 11.13 22.19
CA PHE A 6 11.44 12.01 22.02
C PHE A 6 10.16 11.20 21.95
N TYR A 7 9.07 11.74 22.48
CA TYR A 7 7.83 11.01 22.69
C TYR A 7 6.64 11.75 22.10
N ILE A 8 5.80 11.01 21.36
CA ILE A 8 4.54 11.52 20.82
C ILE A 8 3.41 10.70 21.41
N ILE A 9 2.54 11.30 22.20
CA ILE A 9 1.35 10.63 22.71
C ILE A 9 0.35 10.41 21.57
N LYS A 10 -0.25 9.23 21.52
CA LYS A 10 -1.35 8.90 20.61
C LYS A 10 -2.67 9.42 21.20
N LYS A 11 -3.02 10.66 20.90
CA LYS A 11 -4.24 11.32 21.41
C LYS A 11 -5.45 11.10 20.52
N SER A 12 -5.22 11.09 19.21
CA SER A 12 -6.31 11.04 18.23
C SER A 12 -6.78 9.63 17.92
N GLY A 13 -5.97 8.63 18.17
CA GLY A 13 -6.21 7.25 17.75
C GLY A 13 -6.28 7.08 16.22
N PHE A 14 -5.76 8.06 15.47
CA PHE A 14 -5.72 8.05 14.02
C PHE A 14 -4.39 8.62 13.50
N TYR A 15 -4.20 8.69 12.18
CA TYR A 15 -2.90 8.94 11.56
C TYR A 15 -2.29 10.32 11.85
N GLN A 16 -3.02 11.27 12.42
CA GLN A 16 -2.44 12.58 12.76
C GLN A 16 -1.30 12.47 13.78
N ASP A 17 -1.39 11.51 14.71
CA ASP A 17 -0.32 11.25 15.68
C ASP A 17 0.91 10.62 14.99
N THR A 18 0.67 9.75 14.02
CA THR A 18 1.72 9.14 13.20
C THR A 18 2.41 10.18 12.31
N LEU A 19 1.65 11.11 11.72
CA LEU A 19 2.24 12.22 10.96
C LEU A 19 3.09 13.13 11.85
N LEU A 20 2.65 13.40 13.07
CA LEU A 20 3.41 14.18 14.02
C LEU A 20 4.74 13.51 14.37
N MET A 21 4.72 12.18 14.58
CA MET A 21 5.92 11.39 14.81
C MET A 21 6.90 11.49 13.63
N TYR A 22 6.42 11.24 12.40
CA TYR A 22 7.27 11.35 11.22
C TYR A 22 7.84 12.75 11.02
N GLY A 23 7.03 13.78 11.28
CA GLY A 23 7.47 15.16 11.15
C GLY A 23 8.56 15.52 12.15
N LEU A 24 8.41 15.08 13.39
CA LEU A 24 9.45 15.27 14.39
C LEU A 24 10.73 14.49 14.05
N ALA A 25 10.59 13.25 13.60
CA ALA A 25 11.72 12.44 13.15
C ALA A 25 12.46 13.10 11.97
N ARG A 26 11.72 13.66 10.99
CA ARG A 26 12.32 14.42 9.89
C ARG A 26 13.03 15.67 10.37
N LEU A 27 12.45 16.41 11.30
CA LEU A 27 13.10 17.60 11.87
C LEU A 27 14.39 17.22 12.61
N LEU A 28 14.37 16.18 13.43
CA LEU A 28 15.56 15.66 14.11
C LEU A 28 16.65 15.26 13.11
N ASP A 29 16.29 14.55 12.05
CA ASP A 29 17.21 14.16 10.98
C ASP A 29 17.86 15.38 10.30
N LEU A 30 17.09 16.42 10.02
CA LEU A 30 17.63 17.68 9.49
C LEU A 30 18.62 18.35 10.45
N ILE A 31 18.31 18.35 11.76
CA ILE A 31 19.17 18.96 12.77
C ILE A 31 20.49 18.19 12.90
N VAL A 32 20.43 16.85 13.00
CA VAL A 32 21.63 16.07 13.32
C VAL A 32 22.41 15.59 12.10
N ASN A 33 21.79 15.51 10.92
CA ASN A 33 22.39 14.84 9.76
C ASN A 33 22.71 15.73 8.56
N THR A 34 22.27 17.00 8.53
CA THR A 34 22.46 17.84 7.33
C THR A 34 23.93 18.04 6.98
N GLU A 35 24.79 18.31 7.95
CA GLU A 35 26.20 18.62 7.73
C GLU A 35 27.17 17.51 8.13
N ARG A 36 26.68 16.31 8.50
CA ARG A 36 27.52 15.21 8.97
C ARG A 36 27.84 14.22 7.86
N ASP A 37 29.08 13.77 7.81
CA ASP A 37 29.53 12.67 6.94
C ASP A 37 29.01 11.33 7.46
N GLU A 38 29.17 11.07 8.76
CA GLU A 38 28.58 9.89 9.43
C GLU A 38 27.18 10.23 9.92
N LYS A 39 26.19 9.57 9.32
CA LYS A 39 24.78 9.79 9.64
C LYS A 39 24.41 9.10 10.96
N ILE A 40 23.65 9.81 11.79
CA ILE A 40 23.05 9.29 13.02
C ILE A 40 21.75 8.61 12.64
N ASP A 41 21.61 7.35 13.06
CA ASP A 41 20.39 6.60 12.83
C ASP A 41 19.27 7.04 13.78
N ILE A 42 18.07 7.15 13.23
CA ILE A 42 16.87 7.54 13.97
C ILE A 42 15.92 6.34 13.99
N ILE A 43 15.61 5.88 15.18
CA ILE A 43 14.74 4.73 15.41
C ILE A 43 13.34 5.22 15.76
N LEU A 44 12.35 4.68 15.05
CA LEU A 44 10.93 4.90 15.28
C LEU A 44 10.36 3.67 15.99
N LYS A 45 9.72 3.86 17.15
CA LYS A 45 9.11 2.75 17.92
C LYS A 45 7.67 3.07 18.29
N ASP A 46 6.79 2.09 18.13
CA ASP A 46 5.44 2.11 18.69
C ASP A 46 5.46 1.47 20.08
N CYS A 47 5.23 2.27 21.11
CA CYS A 47 5.15 1.82 22.50
C CYS A 47 3.70 1.66 22.99
N GLY A 48 2.73 1.55 22.06
CA GLY A 48 1.31 1.40 22.36
C GLY A 48 0.60 2.73 22.58
N LEU A 49 0.80 3.38 23.72
CA LEU A 49 0.16 4.67 24.02
C LEU A 49 0.90 5.87 23.44
N ASN A 50 2.15 5.69 23.09
CA ASN A 50 2.99 6.73 22.51
C ASN A 50 3.92 6.13 21.43
N TYR A 51 4.41 6.99 20.56
CA TYR A 51 5.59 6.72 19.74
C TYR A 51 6.83 7.22 20.47
N GLU A 52 7.92 6.48 20.37
CA GLU A 52 9.26 6.88 20.78
C GLU A 52 10.12 7.08 19.53
N ILE A 53 10.83 8.19 19.47
CA ILE A 53 11.86 8.51 18.47
C ILE A 53 13.18 8.54 19.20
N GLU A 54 14.13 7.70 18.82
CA GLU A 54 15.44 7.59 19.45
C GLU A 54 16.55 7.94 18.48
N LEU A 55 17.48 8.81 18.91
CA LEU A 55 18.74 9.04 18.22
C LEU A 55 19.73 7.98 18.70
N GLU A 56 20.10 7.03 17.83
CA GLU A 56 20.95 5.91 18.21
C GLU A 56 22.36 6.39 18.54
N ASP A 57 22.82 6.03 19.73
CA ASP A 57 24.15 6.38 20.27
C ASP A 57 24.52 7.88 20.19
N TYR A 58 23.49 8.75 20.10
CA TYR A 58 23.70 10.18 20.00
C TYR A 58 22.84 10.99 20.96
N VAL A 59 23.43 12.02 21.55
CA VAL A 59 22.75 12.98 22.42
C VAL A 59 22.76 14.35 21.77
N LEU A 60 21.59 14.87 21.44
CA LEU A 60 21.42 16.19 20.83
C LEU A 60 21.98 17.30 21.76
N SER A 61 22.88 18.11 21.25
CA SER A 61 23.49 19.24 21.94
C SER A 61 22.85 20.56 21.51
N ASP A 62 23.01 21.59 22.36
CA ASP A 62 22.57 22.95 22.01
C ASP A 62 23.35 23.51 20.80
N ARG A 63 24.56 23.00 20.54
CA ARG A 63 25.35 23.37 19.37
C ARG A 63 24.70 22.88 18.07
N ASP A 64 24.19 21.65 18.04
CA ASP A 64 23.48 21.12 16.85
C ASP A 64 22.29 22.00 16.47
N ILE A 65 21.58 22.54 17.47
CA ILE A 65 20.44 23.43 17.27
C ILE A 65 20.90 24.78 16.70
N VAL A 66 21.96 25.36 17.28
CA VAL A 66 22.53 26.65 16.82
C VAL A 66 23.07 26.53 15.40
N ASP A 67 23.80 25.46 15.11
CA ASP A 67 24.36 25.20 13.79
C ASP A 67 23.22 25.02 12.75
N PHE A 68 22.19 24.21 13.04
CA PHE A 68 21.00 24.08 12.21
C PHE A 68 20.26 25.40 11.99
N CYS A 69 20.06 26.19 13.03
CA CYS A 69 19.36 27.48 12.93
C CYS A 69 20.19 28.57 12.21
N SER A 70 21.49 28.33 12.00
CA SER A 70 22.37 29.26 11.27
C SER A 70 22.21 29.11 9.75
N ASP A 71 21.93 27.91 9.27
CA ASP A 71 21.57 27.61 7.87
C ASP A 71 20.37 26.65 7.82
N PRO A 72 19.18 27.16 8.16
CA PRO A 72 18.03 26.29 8.37
C PRO A 72 17.53 25.65 7.09
N GLN A 73 17.41 24.32 7.12
CA GLN A 73 16.70 23.57 6.09
C GLN A 73 15.21 23.55 6.42
N ILE A 74 14.38 24.01 5.50
CA ILE A 74 12.91 24.09 5.72
C ILE A 74 12.25 22.71 5.82
N GLY A 75 12.98 21.63 5.50
CA GLY A 75 12.45 20.28 5.48
C GLY A 75 11.63 19.95 4.25
N PHE A 76 11.54 20.88 3.29
CA PHE A 76 10.92 20.70 1.99
C PHE A 76 11.96 20.89 0.90
N ASP A 77 12.12 19.93 0.02
CA ASP A 77 13.07 20.05 -1.10
C ASP A 77 12.60 21.05 -2.15
N TYR A 78 11.29 21.35 -2.17
CA TYR A 78 10.67 22.19 -3.19
C TYR A 78 9.59 23.09 -2.62
N ILE A 79 9.48 24.31 -3.17
CA ILE A 79 8.30 25.15 -3.04
C ILE A 79 7.54 25.12 -4.36
N PHE A 80 6.25 24.78 -4.31
CA PHE A 80 5.39 24.83 -5.46
C PHE A 80 4.78 26.20 -5.59
N GLN A 81 4.80 26.73 -6.82
CA GLN A 81 4.20 27.99 -7.17
C GLN A 81 3.19 27.79 -8.28
N GLU A 82 2.00 28.37 -8.14
CA GLU A 82 1.00 28.36 -9.18
C GLU A 82 1.28 29.53 -10.15
N SER A 83 1.56 29.22 -11.42
CA SER A 83 1.67 30.26 -12.45
C SER A 83 0.27 30.67 -12.91
N LYS A 84 -0.10 31.91 -12.72
CA LYS A 84 -1.30 32.48 -13.37
C LYS A 84 -1.02 32.72 -14.86
N ASN A 85 -1.82 32.10 -15.71
CA ASN A 85 -1.91 32.40 -17.15
C ASN A 85 -0.61 32.35 -17.97
N GLY A 86 0.29 31.39 -17.65
CA GLY A 86 1.50 31.19 -18.45
C GLY A 86 2.58 32.29 -18.28
N THR A 87 2.41 33.19 -17.34
CA THR A 87 3.46 34.13 -16.95
C THR A 87 4.57 33.42 -16.19
N LYS A 88 5.81 33.74 -16.52
CA LYS A 88 6.99 33.21 -15.83
C LYS A 88 6.82 33.35 -14.31
N MET A 89 7.18 32.30 -13.57
CA MET A 89 7.25 32.36 -12.12
C MET A 89 8.01 33.63 -11.70
N PRO A 90 7.43 34.48 -10.83
CA PRO A 90 8.16 35.61 -10.33
C PRO A 90 9.40 35.07 -9.61
N ASN A 91 10.57 35.50 -10.06
CA ASN A 91 11.79 35.30 -9.28
C ASN A 91 11.63 36.16 -8.03
N HIS A 92 11.35 35.51 -6.90
CA HIS A 92 11.50 36.19 -5.62
C HIS A 92 12.99 36.10 -5.25
N PRO A 93 13.81 37.10 -5.62
CA PRO A 93 15.25 36.99 -5.52
C PRO A 93 15.70 36.73 -4.07
N LYS A 94 15.07 37.40 -3.12
CA LYS A 94 15.41 37.26 -1.68
C LYS A 94 15.15 35.86 -1.13
N THR A 95 14.03 35.20 -1.50
CA THR A 95 13.68 33.88 -0.95
C THR A 95 14.52 32.76 -1.56
N LYS A 96 14.89 32.91 -2.84
CA LYS A 96 15.66 31.91 -3.57
C LYS A 96 17.14 31.95 -3.21
N GLU A 97 17.69 33.15 -2.99
CA GLU A 97 19.09 33.37 -2.61
C GLU A 97 19.31 33.07 -1.11
N ASP A 98 18.36 33.47 -0.26
CA ASP A 98 18.50 33.32 1.20
C ASP A 98 18.19 31.90 1.71
N LEU A 99 17.38 31.09 1.01
CA LEU A 99 16.91 29.79 1.49
C LEU A 99 17.28 28.61 0.58
N ASN A 100 18.01 28.85 -0.51
CA ASN A 100 18.43 27.83 -1.48
C ASN A 100 17.31 26.88 -1.95
N LEU A 101 16.09 27.41 -2.14
CA LEU A 101 14.89 26.64 -2.45
C LEU A 101 14.70 26.44 -3.94
N ASN A 102 14.35 25.23 -4.31
CA ASN A 102 13.93 24.88 -5.65
C ASN A 102 12.43 25.14 -5.85
N PHE A 103 12.08 25.93 -6.85
CA PHE A 103 10.69 26.22 -7.22
C PHE A 103 10.22 25.31 -8.35
N ILE A 104 9.06 24.67 -8.19
CA ILE A 104 8.43 23.82 -9.21
C ILE A 104 7.06 24.39 -9.58
N ASP A 105 6.80 24.50 -10.90
CA ASP A 105 5.51 24.89 -11.42
C ASP A 105 4.52 23.72 -11.31
N ILE A 106 3.53 23.87 -10.43
CA ILE A 106 2.47 22.86 -10.20
C ILE A 106 1.71 22.53 -11.48
N GLN A 107 1.35 23.52 -12.30
CA GLN A 107 0.54 23.24 -13.50
C GLN A 107 1.33 22.42 -14.52
N LYS A 108 2.64 22.69 -14.63
CA LYS A 108 3.52 21.93 -15.51
C LYS A 108 3.70 20.47 -15.03
N GLU A 109 3.85 20.26 -13.73
CA GLU A 109 3.93 18.90 -13.16
C GLU A 109 2.58 18.15 -13.25
N TRP A 110 1.47 18.82 -13.02
CA TRP A 110 0.13 18.27 -13.26
C TRP A 110 -0.07 17.84 -14.72
N GLY A 111 0.41 18.65 -15.67
CA GLY A 111 0.38 18.30 -17.09
C GLY A 111 1.15 17.01 -17.39
N LYS A 112 2.31 16.81 -16.76
CA LYS A 112 3.10 15.57 -16.88
C LYS A 112 2.34 14.36 -16.31
N LEU A 113 1.71 14.48 -15.13
CA LEU A 113 0.92 13.40 -14.52
C LEU A 113 -0.29 13.02 -15.38
N LYS A 114 -1.02 13.99 -15.94
CA LYS A 114 -2.17 13.73 -16.82
C LYS A 114 -1.76 12.99 -18.08
N ASN A 115 -0.62 13.33 -18.67
CA ASN A 115 -0.12 12.69 -19.89
C ASN A 115 0.38 11.27 -19.62
N GLN A 116 0.87 10.99 -18.41
CA GLN A 116 1.34 9.65 -18.01
C GLN A 116 0.20 8.66 -17.74
N SER A 117 -0.99 9.13 -17.37
CA SER A 117 -2.17 8.28 -17.19
C SER A 117 -2.75 7.76 -18.51
N SER A 118 -2.37 8.34 -19.64
CA SER A 118 -2.84 7.99 -20.99
C SER A 118 -1.83 7.15 -21.80
N GLU A 119 -0.58 7.10 -21.40
CA GLU A 119 0.48 6.34 -22.09
C GLU A 119 1.09 5.29 -21.16
N ASN A 120 1.33 4.11 -21.71
CA ASN A 120 1.82 2.89 -21.05
C ASN A 120 2.85 3.08 -19.91
N SER A 121 2.72 2.25 -18.91
CA SER A 121 3.38 2.20 -17.61
C SER A 121 4.92 2.25 -17.56
N GLU A 122 5.62 2.18 -18.67
CA GLU A 122 7.09 2.19 -18.70
C GLU A 122 7.74 3.58 -18.75
N LYS A 123 6.96 4.63 -19.07
CA LYS A 123 7.46 6.02 -19.15
C LYS A 123 7.30 6.84 -17.87
N THR A 124 6.99 6.21 -16.75
CA THR A 124 6.66 6.86 -15.46
C THR A 124 7.87 7.47 -14.72
N GLN A 125 9.04 7.56 -15.34
CA GLN A 125 10.29 7.95 -14.66
C GLN A 125 10.49 9.45 -14.39
N ALA A 126 9.60 10.34 -14.81
CA ALA A 126 9.88 11.77 -14.84
C ALA A 126 9.16 12.64 -13.78
N VAL A 127 8.35 12.06 -12.90
CA VAL A 127 7.65 12.82 -11.85
C VAL A 127 8.39 12.64 -10.53
N ASN A 128 8.66 13.77 -9.85
CA ASN A 128 9.17 13.73 -8.49
C ASN A 128 8.22 12.89 -7.62
N PRO A 129 8.71 11.84 -6.92
CA PRO A 129 7.88 10.97 -6.09
C PRO A 129 7.06 11.73 -5.03
N ASP A 130 7.53 12.88 -4.58
CA ASP A 130 6.84 13.71 -3.58
C ASP A 130 5.77 14.61 -4.17
N PHE A 131 5.71 14.73 -5.50
CA PHE A 131 4.73 15.60 -6.15
C PHE A 131 3.29 15.23 -5.76
N SER A 132 2.96 13.95 -5.59
CA SER A 132 1.64 13.50 -5.17
C SER A 132 1.23 14.05 -3.81
N ILE A 133 2.16 14.21 -2.88
CA ILE A 133 1.94 14.79 -1.55
C ILE A 133 1.73 16.30 -1.67
N TYR A 134 2.54 17.01 -2.43
CA TYR A 134 2.35 18.44 -2.67
C TYR A 134 1.01 18.74 -3.32
N ALA A 135 0.63 17.96 -4.34
CA ALA A 135 -0.64 18.09 -5.00
C ALA A 135 -1.82 17.85 -4.05
N LEU A 136 -1.71 16.82 -3.20
CA LEU A 136 -2.71 16.50 -2.19
C LEU A 136 -2.83 17.64 -1.17
N LEU A 137 -1.74 18.13 -0.64
CA LEU A 137 -1.71 19.26 0.29
C LEU A 137 -2.38 20.49 -0.32
N SER A 138 -2.10 20.82 -1.57
CA SER A 138 -2.70 21.92 -2.30
C SER A 138 -4.23 21.77 -2.42
N HIS A 139 -4.74 20.57 -2.70
CA HIS A 139 -6.18 20.30 -2.77
C HIS A 139 -6.93 20.54 -1.46
N PHE A 140 -6.26 20.31 -0.35
CA PHE A 140 -6.85 20.51 0.98
C PHE A 140 -6.54 21.91 1.56
N SER A 141 -6.14 22.85 0.72
CA SER A 141 -5.83 24.23 1.11
C SER A 141 -4.68 24.37 2.11
N ILE A 142 -3.85 23.33 2.22
CA ILE A 142 -2.54 23.47 2.84
C ILE A 142 -1.63 24.02 1.77
N GLU A 143 -1.65 25.33 1.57
CA GLU A 143 -0.85 25.92 0.53
C GLU A 143 0.61 26.07 0.99
N PHE A 144 1.47 25.18 0.45
CA PHE A 144 2.91 25.38 0.40
C PHE A 144 3.32 26.35 -0.71
N LEU A 145 2.35 27.01 -1.30
CA LEU A 145 2.54 27.91 -2.43
C LEU A 145 2.97 29.26 -1.90
N ALA A 146 4.17 29.68 -2.22
CA ALA A 146 4.52 31.09 -2.18
C ALA A 146 3.68 31.79 -3.27
N LYS A 147 2.45 32.18 -2.95
CA LYS A 147 1.70 33.11 -3.81
C LYS A 147 2.34 34.47 -3.63
N GLU A 148 2.82 35.06 -4.72
CA GLU A 148 3.02 36.51 -4.76
C GLU A 148 1.69 37.19 -4.49
N HIS A 149 1.64 37.97 -3.42
CA HIS A 149 0.49 38.76 -3.08
C HIS A 149 0.37 39.97 -4.02
N GLU A 150 -0.58 39.91 -4.90
CA GLU A 150 -1.39 41.10 -5.14
C GLU A 150 -2.31 41.28 -3.94
N ALA A 151 -2.31 42.48 -3.37
CA ALA A 151 -3.10 42.84 -2.21
C ALA A 151 -4.55 42.39 -2.39
N GLY A 152 -5.01 41.40 -1.60
CA GLY A 152 -6.41 41.01 -1.53
C GLY A 152 -6.77 39.54 -1.52
N SER A 153 -5.88 38.59 -1.81
CA SER A 153 -6.26 37.17 -1.76
C SER A 153 -5.84 36.49 -0.45
N THR A 154 -6.82 36.18 0.37
CA THR A 154 -6.71 35.99 1.81
C THR A 154 -6.61 34.56 2.32
N GLN A 155 -6.52 33.52 1.50
CA GLN A 155 -6.79 32.18 2.05
C GLN A 155 -5.71 31.10 1.92
N GLY A 156 -4.68 31.28 1.19
CA GLY A 156 -3.93 30.08 0.85
C GLY A 156 -2.43 30.06 1.17
N GLY A 157 -1.78 31.11 1.45
CA GLY A 157 -0.33 31.15 1.63
C GLY A 157 0.13 31.32 3.08
N MET A 158 -0.79 31.23 4.04
CA MET A 158 -0.53 31.68 5.40
C MET A 158 0.56 30.85 6.11
N TYR A 159 0.46 29.54 6.07
CA TYR A 159 1.43 28.66 6.75
C TYR A 159 2.83 28.78 6.16
N THR A 160 2.96 28.65 4.84
CA THR A 160 4.27 28.76 4.18
C THR A 160 4.91 30.11 4.39
N ARG A 161 4.13 31.19 4.30
CA ARG A 161 4.64 32.54 4.54
C ARG A 161 5.10 32.72 5.97
N THR A 162 4.38 32.17 6.91
CA THR A 162 4.75 32.28 8.34
C THR A 162 5.98 31.46 8.65
N PHE A 163 6.07 30.23 8.13
CA PHE A 163 7.29 29.43 8.30
C PHE A 163 8.49 30.09 7.63
N LEU A 164 8.35 30.61 6.43
CA LEU A 164 9.42 31.36 5.78
C LEU A 164 9.86 32.58 6.62
N GLN A 165 8.92 33.30 7.22
CA GLN A 165 9.24 34.44 8.08
C GLN A 165 9.93 34.02 9.37
N LEU A 166 9.56 32.86 9.96
CA LEU A 166 10.27 32.28 11.10
C LEU A 166 11.72 31.92 10.74
N PHE A 167 11.91 31.24 9.62
CA PHE A 167 13.24 30.85 9.14
C PHE A 167 14.15 32.04 8.83
N MET A 168 13.60 33.16 8.41
CA MET A 168 14.35 34.38 8.15
C MET A 168 14.79 35.14 9.41
N ASN A 169 14.27 34.76 10.59
CA ASN A 169 14.68 35.34 11.87
C ASN A 169 15.31 34.24 12.74
N LYS A 170 16.65 34.23 12.79
CA LYS A 170 17.42 33.18 13.44
C LYS A 170 17.02 32.97 14.91
N ASP A 171 16.92 34.04 15.70
CA ASP A 171 16.67 33.94 17.15
C ASP A 171 15.25 33.38 17.41
N ARG A 172 14.27 33.77 16.60
CA ARG A 172 12.90 33.26 16.71
C ARG A 172 12.82 31.81 16.30
N PHE A 173 13.53 31.45 15.24
CA PHE A 173 13.56 30.08 14.74
C PHE A 173 14.26 29.16 15.74
N GLU A 174 15.36 29.59 16.35
CA GLU A 174 16.03 28.83 17.39
C GLU A 174 15.14 28.61 18.63
N ASN A 175 14.43 29.66 19.09
CA ASN A 175 13.45 29.53 20.18
C ASN A 175 12.31 28.56 19.81
N PHE A 176 11.84 28.59 18.56
CA PHE A 176 10.82 27.71 18.05
C PHE A 176 11.28 26.24 18.07
N ILE A 177 12.48 25.95 17.57
CA ILE A 177 13.06 24.61 17.58
C ILE A 177 13.28 24.12 19.01
N ASN A 178 13.84 24.95 19.87
CA ASN A 178 14.05 24.60 21.27
C ASN A 178 12.75 24.29 22.02
N ALA A 179 11.67 25.02 21.74
CA ALA A 179 10.34 24.73 22.28
C ALA A 179 9.83 23.35 21.85
N ILE A 180 9.90 23.00 20.54
CA ILE A 180 9.55 21.68 20.04
C ILE A 180 10.34 20.59 20.77
N LEU A 181 11.66 20.70 20.77
CA LEU A 181 12.53 19.66 21.32
C LEU A 181 12.37 19.51 22.84
N THR A 182 12.12 20.60 23.57
CA THR A 182 11.84 20.56 25.00
C THR A 182 10.52 19.87 25.29
N TYR A 183 9.48 20.15 24.51
CA TYR A 183 8.17 19.52 24.65
C TYR A 183 8.23 18.01 24.45
N PHE A 184 8.76 17.58 23.33
CA PHE A 184 8.74 16.16 22.99
C PHE A 184 9.83 15.33 23.69
N SER A 185 10.84 15.95 24.32
CA SER A 185 11.86 15.22 25.09
C SER A 185 11.46 14.88 26.52
N ASN A 186 10.33 15.41 27.02
CA ASN A 186 9.92 15.20 28.41
C ASN A 186 8.59 14.44 28.50
N PRO A 187 8.60 13.12 28.79
CA PRO A 187 7.38 12.34 28.88
C PRO A 187 6.40 12.78 29.99
N THR A 188 6.87 13.56 30.97
CA THR A 188 6.01 14.11 32.04
C THR A 188 5.27 15.37 31.64
N LEU A 189 5.68 16.02 30.54
CA LEU A 189 5.00 17.17 29.94
C LEU A 189 3.89 16.77 28.95
N LEU A 190 3.59 15.50 28.87
CA LEU A 190 2.53 14.96 28.00
C LEU A 190 1.11 15.31 28.50
N ASP A 191 1.01 16.04 29.60
CA ASP A 191 -0.21 16.67 30.06
C ASP A 191 -0.30 18.10 29.46
N GLU A 192 -1.28 18.31 28.56
CA GLU A 192 -1.45 19.57 27.80
C GLU A 192 -1.52 20.81 28.67
N ASP A 193 -2.18 20.72 29.81
CA ASP A 193 -2.32 21.87 30.72
C ASP A 193 -0.97 22.29 31.29
N LYS A 194 -0.11 21.33 31.59
CA LYS A 194 1.26 21.61 32.08
C LYS A 194 2.21 22.01 30.97
N PHE A 195 1.94 21.63 29.73
CA PHE A 195 2.74 22.03 28.58
C PHE A 195 2.54 23.49 28.23
N ASN A 196 1.31 23.93 28.08
CA ASN A 196 0.98 25.31 27.77
C ASN A 196 1.54 26.28 28.84
N GLU A 197 1.65 25.81 30.09
CA GLU A 197 2.26 26.61 31.16
C GLU A 197 3.79 26.62 31.17
N LYS A 198 4.46 25.56 30.72
CA LYS A 198 5.92 25.41 30.87
C LYS A 198 6.71 25.52 29.58
N ALA A 199 6.16 25.04 28.45
CA ALA A 199 6.88 25.09 27.18
C ALA A 199 6.80 26.47 26.50
N PHE A 200 5.76 27.22 26.83
CA PHE A 200 5.62 28.63 26.46
C PHE A 200 5.48 29.48 27.74
N PRO A 201 6.56 29.66 28.50
CA PRO A 201 6.52 30.40 29.79
C PRO A 201 6.26 31.90 29.62
N ILE A 202 5.75 32.32 28.49
CA ILE A 202 5.60 33.70 28.10
C ILE A 202 4.18 34.13 28.45
N LYS A 203 4.01 34.45 29.70
CA LYS A 203 2.77 35.04 30.23
C LYS A 203 2.56 36.49 29.82
N ASP A 204 3.56 37.14 29.27
CA ASP A 204 3.52 38.55 28.91
C ASP A 204 3.78 38.69 27.41
N ASP A 205 2.98 39.48 26.76
CA ASP A 205 2.95 40.09 25.40
C ASP A 205 3.97 39.69 24.30
N GLU A 206 4.94 38.83 24.55
CA GLU A 206 6.03 38.43 23.67
C GLU A 206 5.99 36.95 23.24
N SER A 207 4.85 36.27 23.34
CA SER A 207 4.76 34.88 22.94
C SER A 207 4.96 34.70 21.43
N ILE A 208 5.62 33.64 21.03
CA ILE A 208 5.72 33.23 19.62
C ILE A 208 4.31 33.19 18.97
N GLU A 209 3.30 32.79 19.69
CA GLU A 209 1.91 32.76 19.25
C GLU A 209 1.34 34.17 19.04
N ILE A 210 1.56 35.10 19.96
CA ILE A 210 1.10 36.50 19.84
C ILE A 210 1.88 37.21 18.73
N GLU A 211 3.17 36.99 18.62
CA GLU A 211 3.98 37.54 17.56
C GLU A 211 3.66 36.96 16.20
N TYR A 212 3.31 35.69 16.14
CA TYR A 212 2.75 35.02 14.96
C TYR A 212 1.44 35.67 14.53
N LEU A 213 0.52 35.92 15.45
CA LEU A 213 -0.73 36.65 15.19
C LEU A 213 -0.48 38.11 14.75
N LYS A 214 0.52 38.78 15.31
CA LYS A 214 0.98 40.12 14.88
C LYS A 214 1.60 40.11 13.48
N LEU A 215 2.39 39.08 13.15
CA LEU A 215 2.99 38.90 11.82
C LEU A 215 1.92 38.61 10.75
N SER A 216 0.81 37.99 11.11
CA SER A 216 -0.31 37.70 10.19
C SER A 216 -1.15 38.95 9.84
N LYS A 217 -0.81 40.15 10.34
CA LYS A 217 -1.53 41.42 10.10
C LYS A 217 -3.04 41.36 10.30
N GLY A 218 -3.49 40.76 11.39
CA GLY A 218 -4.89 40.74 11.76
C GLY A 218 -5.75 39.68 11.06
N HIS A 219 -5.14 38.76 10.32
CA HIS A 219 -5.83 37.54 9.94
C HIS A 219 -5.87 36.62 11.16
N SER A 220 -7.01 36.59 11.85
CA SER A 220 -7.26 35.61 12.89
C SER A 220 -7.12 34.24 12.25
N ILE A 221 -6.21 33.39 12.77
CA ILE A 221 -6.27 31.96 12.52
C ILE A 221 -7.60 31.54 13.12
N SER A 222 -8.58 31.37 12.24
CA SER A 222 -9.89 30.92 12.68
C SER A 222 -9.68 29.56 13.33
N LYS A 223 -10.01 29.42 14.61
CA LYS A 223 -10.06 28.14 15.34
C LYS A 223 -10.88 27.04 14.63
N THR A 224 -11.44 27.35 13.47
CA THR A 224 -12.36 26.51 12.70
C THR A 224 -11.78 25.91 11.43
N THR A 225 -10.57 26.27 11.01
CA THR A 225 -9.96 25.72 9.79
C THR A 225 -9.04 24.55 10.10
N TYR A 226 -9.68 23.44 10.44
CA TYR A 226 -8.99 22.15 10.47
C TYR A 226 -8.56 21.77 9.07
N ASN A 227 -7.33 21.40 8.95
CA ASN A 227 -6.88 20.74 7.76
C ASN A 227 -7.43 19.31 7.71
N GLN A 228 -8.43 19.11 6.86
CA GLN A 228 -9.10 17.82 6.74
C GLN A 228 -8.14 16.69 6.37
N LEU A 229 -7.06 16.98 5.65
CA LEU A 229 -6.07 15.97 5.27
C LEU A 229 -5.30 15.44 6.47
N ILE A 230 -4.84 16.32 7.36
CA ILE A 230 -4.04 15.91 8.52
C ILE A 230 -4.89 15.54 9.74
N SER A 231 -6.14 15.95 9.78
CA SER A 231 -7.06 15.65 10.89
C SER A 231 -8.46 15.27 10.38
N PRO A 232 -8.62 14.14 9.68
CA PRO A 232 -9.89 13.75 9.05
C PRO A 232 -11.07 13.65 10.02
N PRO A 233 -10.89 13.12 11.26
CA PRO A 233 -12.03 12.98 12.19
C PRO A 233 -12.65 14.31 12.60
N ALA A 234 -11.89 15.40 12.52
CA ALA A 234 -12.37 16.74 12.87
C ALA A 234 -13.18 17.41 11.76
N SER A 235 -13.28 16.79 10.58
CA SER A 235 -13.94 17.39 9.42
C SER A 235 -15.44 17.11 9.36
N LYS A 236 -16.16 18.03 8.71
CA LYS A 236 -17.59 17.85 8.38
C LYS A 236 -17.72 16.82 7.26
N GLY A 237 -18.09 15.59 7.52
CA GLY A 237 -18.28 14.62 6.43
C GLY A 237 -18.62 13.23 6.91
N ILE A 238 -17.88 12.70 7.86
CA ILE A 238 -18.12 11.36 8.43
C ILE A 238 -19.30 11.36 9.37
N ASN A 239 -19.53 12.47 10.10
CA ASN A 239 -20.66 12.62 11.01
C ASN A 239 -21.38 13.93 10.79
N SER A 240 -22.69 13.87 10.57
CA SER A 240 -23.57 15.04 10.56
C SER A 240 -23.67 15.72 11.95
N ASN A 241 -23.38 14.99 13.00
CA ASN A 241 -23.20 15.51 14.36
C ASN A 241 -21.70 15.79 14.55
N ASN A 242 -21.36 17.07 14.70
CA ASN A 242 -20.05 17.49 15.14
C ASN A 242 -19.69 16.71 16.40
N LEU A 243 -18.84 15.70 16.28
CA LEU A 243 -18.12 15.25 17.46
C LEU A 243 -17.37 16.48 17.97
N LYS A 244 -17.59 16.85 19.23
CA LYS A 244 -16.87 17.95 19.89
C LYS A 244 -15.35 17.71 20.01
N LEU A 245 -14.83 16.68 19.37
CA LEU A 245 -13.40 16.51 19.02
C LEU A 245 -12.85 17.72 18.28
N SER A 246 -13.72 18.57 17.72
CA SER A 246 -13.32 19.86 17.18
C SER A 246 -12.69 20.78 18.24
N GLU A 247 -13.01 20.63 19.48
CA GLU A 247 -12.38 21.41 20.57
C GLU A 247 -11.00 20.87 20.95
N LEU A 248 -10.76 19.55 20.79
CA LEU A 248 -9.45 18.93 21.01
C LEU A 248 -8.47 19.16 19.86
N SER A 249 -8.99 19.37 18.66
CA SER A 249 -8.17 19.63 17.50
C SER A 249 -7.93 21.12 17.26
N GLY A 250 -8.51 21.97 18.10
CA GLY A 250 -8.43 23.41 18.02
C GLY A 250 -7.15 23.99 18.59
N ASP A 251 -6.13 23.18 18.75
CA ASP A 251 -4.84 23.74 19.10
C ASP A 251 -4.25 24.41 17.85
N PRO A 252 -4.26 25.75 17.79
CA PRO A 252 -3.64 26.49 16.70
C PRO A 252 -2.13 26.46 16.85
N ASN A 253 -1.60 25.39 17.45
CA ASN A 253 -0.18 25.25 17.66
C ASN A 253 0.51 25.04 16.31
N LEU A 254 1.04 26.14 15.80
CA LEU A 254 1.76 26.18 14.54
C LEU A 254 2.87 25.12 14.48
N LEU A 255 3.49 24.81 15.61
CA LEU A 255 4.52 23.79 15.75
C LEU A 255 4.01 22.43 15.39
N ILE A 256 2.85 22.07 15.92
CA ILE A 256 2.20 20.77 15.69
C ILE A 256 1.76 20.64 14.23
N GLU A 257 1.15 21.69 13.68
CA GLU A 257 0.73 21.68 12.27
C GLU A 257 1.94 21.59 11.32
N TYR A 258 3.02 22.31 11.61
CA TYR A 258 4.27 22.23 10.84
C TYR A 258 4.84 20.80 10.84
N LEU A 259 4.94 20.16 12.00
CA LEU A 259 5.44 18.80 12.11
C LEU A 259 4.53 17.80 11.38
N LYS A 260 3.20 17.91 11.51
CA LYS A 260 2.28 17.03 10.77
C LYS A 260 2.46 17.16 9.26
N ILE A 261 2.68 18.38 8.77
CA ILE A 261 2.95 18.63 7.36
C ILE A 261 4.26 17.97 6.93
N LEU A 262 5.35 18.14 7.69
CA LEU A 262 6.61 17.44 7.43
C LEU A 262 6.42 15.93 7.39
N GLY A 263 5.61 15.41 8.29
CA GLY A 263 5.31 13.98 8.37
C GLY A 263 4.59 13.41 7.14
N CYS A 264 3.83 14.23 6.39
CA CYS A 264 3.21 13.80 5.15
C CYS A 264 4.22 13.30 4.11
N PHE A 265 5.44 13.81 4.13
CA PHE A 265 6.48 13.40 3.19
C PHE A 265 7.16 12.08 3.58
N GLU A 266 7.17 11.74 4.86
CA GLU A 266 7.88 10.57 5.38
C GLU A 266 7.05 9.29 5.39
N GLY A 267 5.76 9.37 5.66
CA GLY A 267 4.91 8.20 5.89
C GLY A 267 3.62 8.14 5.09
N MET A 268 3.30 9.17 4.28
CA MET A 268 2.03 9.27 3.56
C MET A 268 2.19 9.01 2.06
N TYR A 269 1.19 8.37 1.48
CA TYR A 269 1.00 8.33 0.04
C TYR A 269 -0.49 8.32 -0.29
N SER A 270 -0.84 8.59 -1.55
CA SER A 270 -2.22 8.62 -2.00
C SER A 270 -2.40 7.95 -3.34
N ILE A 271 -3.60 7.42 -3.55
CA ILE A 271 -4.08 7.01 -4.85
C ILE A 271 -5.27 7.89 -5.24
N GLY A 272 -5.29 8.36 -6.48
CA GLY A 272 -6.42 9.09 -7.04
C GLY A 272 -7.41 8.15 -7.71
N GLY A 273 -8.71 8.46 -7.60
CA GLY A 273 -9.78 7.62 -8.13
C GLY A 273 -10.04 7.78 -9.63
N SER A 274 -9.59 8.86 -10.26
CA SER A 274 -9.78 9.10 -11.69
C SER A 274 -8.81 10.15 -12.23
N ALA A 275 -8.75 10.30 -13.56
CA ALA A 275 -7.96 11.33 -14.23
C ALA A 275 -8.29 12.76 -13.80
N ASP A 276 -9.45 12.97 -13.19
CA ASP A 276 -9.91 14.27 -12.70
C ASP A 276 -9.64 14.50 -11.21
N PHE A 277 -9.01 13.54 -10.51
CA PHE A 277 -8.72 13.59 -9.07
C PHE A 277 -9.94 14.00 -8.22
N ASP A 278 -11.10 13.45 -8.57
CA ASP A 278 -12.33 13.75 -7.85
C ASP A 278 -12.41 13.04 -6.49
N ASP A 279 -11.75 11.88 -6.36
CA ASP A 279 -11.67 11.09 -5.13
C ASP A 279 -10.22 10.71 -4.82
N TYR A 280 -9.89 10.67 -3.51
CA TYR A 280 -8.56 10.30 -3.02
C TYR A 280 -8.66 9.24 -1.95
N ARG A 281 -7.72 8.31 -2.00
CA ARG A 281 -7.48 7.40 -0.90
C ARG A 281 -6.06 7.65 -0.38
N VAL A 282 -5.99 8.03 0.88
CA VAL A 282 -4.75 8.40 1.57
C VAL A 282 -4.37 7.28 2.52
N TYR A 283 -3.10 6.92 2.50
CA TYR A 283 -2.51 5.90 3.36
C TYR A 283 -1.38 6.52 4.17
N VAL A 284 -1.34 6.23 5.45
CA VAL A 284 -0.25 6.61 6.34
C VAL A 284 0.29 5.36 6.99
N CYS A 285 1.56 5.07 6.75
CA CYS A 285 2.24 3.91 7.31
C CYS A 285 2.45 4.10 8.81
N GLU A 286 2.04 3.12 9.61
CA GLU A 286 2.31 3.09 11.04
C GLU A 286 3.52 2.17 11.32
N PRO A 287 4.67 2.73 11.71
CA PRO A 287 5.84 1.91 12.05
C PRO A 287 5.60 1.17 13.37
N LYS A 288 6.21 0.00 13.52
CA LYS A 288 6.30 -0.71 14.79
C LYS A 288 7.65 -0.47 15.45
N GLU A 289 8.71 -0.87 14.78
CA GLU A 289 10.08 -0.59 15.17
C GLU A 289 10.96 -0.61 13.92
N MET A 290 11.48 0.54 13.50
CA MET A 290 12.30 0.63 12.30
C MET A 290 13.14 1.91 12.25
N TYR A 291 14.20 1.89 11.48
CA TYR A 291 14.98 3.07 11.15
C TYR A 291 14.22 4.00 10.20
N LEU A 292 14.32 5.31 10.42
CA LEU A 292 13.77 6.31 9.51
C LEU A 292 14.36 6.18 8.10
N SER A 293 15.67 5.88 8.01
CA SER A 293 16.37 5.61 6.74
C SER A 293 15.75 4.43 5.99
N MET A 294 15.44 3.34 6.68
CA MET A 294 14.76 2.17 6.11
C MET A 294 13.34 2.53 5.63
N GLN A 295 12.57 3.26 6.45
CA GLN A 295 11.23 3.72 6.07
C GLN A 295 11.27 4.50 4.74
N ARG A 296 12.21 5.43 4.59
CA ARG A 296 12.40 6.22 3.37
C ARG A 296 12.75 5.37 2.16
N MET A 297 13.67 4.41 2.31
CA MET A 297 14.03 3.49 1.22
C MET A 297 12.84 2.66 0.76
N VAL A 298 12.12 2.05 1.71
CA VAL A 298 10.95 1.22 1.43
C VAL A 298 9.86 2.05 0.75
N LEU A 299 9.50 3.22 1.30
CA LEU A 299 8.48 4.10 0.75
C LEU A 299 8.84 4.61 -0.65
N LYS A 300 10.10 4.97 -0.89
CA LYS A 300 10.59 5.42 -2.19
C LYS A 300 10.51 4.32 -3.25
N SER A 301 10.91 3.10 -2.92
CA SER A 301 10.83 1.94 -3.80
C SER A 301 9.37 1.57 -4.08
N PHE A 302 8.54 1.52 -3.06
CA PHE A 302 7.12 1.27 -3.15
C PHE A 302 6.41 2.28 -4.08
N LYS A 303 6.61 3.59 -3.89
CA LYS A 303 5.99 4.65 -4.71
C LYS A 303 6.33 4.52 -6.19
N LYS A 304 7.53 4.07 -6.55
CA LYS A 304 7.95 3.88 -7.95
C LYS A 304 7.17 2.76 -8.66
N GLY A 305 6.84 1.69 -7.96
CA GLY A 305 6.13 0.53 -8.50
C GLY A 305 4.63 0.54 -8.29
N PHE A 306 4.13 1.46 -7.45
CA PHE A 306 2.74 1.47 -7.03
C PHE A 306 1.85 2.25 -8.00
N TYR A 307 0.87 1.54 -8.54
CA TYR A 307 -0.20 2.11 -9.34
C TYR A 307 -1.49 1.34 -9.11
N SER A 308 -2.58 2.03 -8.78
CA SER A 308 -3.91 1.45 -8.69
C SER A 308 -4.99 2.50 -8.95
N ASN A 309 -5.99 2.13 -9.77
CA ASN A 309 -7.20 2.94 -10.01
C ASN A 309 -8.39 2.48 -9.15
N SER A 310 -8.18 1.48 -8.30
CA SER A 310 -9.23 0.82 -7.54
C SER A 310 -8.91 0.89 -6.06
N SER A 311 -9.89 1.24 -5.23
CA SER A 311 -9.70 1.34 -3.79
C SER A 311 -9.43 -0.01 -3.13
N ILE A 312 -10.14 -1.07 -3.52
CA ILE A 312 -9.95 -2.42 -2.96
C ILE A 312 -8.61 -3.01 -3.41
N LYS A 313 -8.28 -2.88 -4.70
CA LYS A 313 -6.96 -3.28 -5.19
C LYS A 313 -5.86 -2.45 -4.55
N GLY A 314 -6.10 -1.14 -4.36
CA GLY A 314 -5.19 -0.24 -3.66
C GLY A 314 -4.86 -0.74 -2.26
N ASP A 315 -5.84 -1.21 -1.50
CA ASP A 315 -5.62 -1.80 -0.17
C ASP A 315 -4.71 -3.03 -0.25
N ILE A 316 -5.10 -4.01 -1.07
CA ILE A 316 -4.38 -5.26 -1.26
C ILE A 316 -2.94 -5.01 -1.73
N LEU A 317 -2.77 -4.17 -2.75
CA LEU A 317 -1.47 -3.86 -3.32
C LEU A 317 -0.58 -3.09 -2.34
N SER A 318 -1.16 -2.20 -1.53
CA SER A 318 -0.43 -1.46 -0.50
C SER A 318 0.21 -2.40 0.52
N GLU A 319 -0.58 -3.33 1.06
CA GLU A 319 -0.10 -4.30 2.06
C GLU A 319 0.96 -5.24 1.46
N LEU A 320 0.70 -5.78 0.27
CA LEU A 320 1.60 -6.74 -0.37
C LEU A 320 2.90 -6.10 -0.88
N MET A 321 2.80 -5.01 -1.64
CA MET A 321 3.97 -4.36 -2.24
C MET A 321 4.88 -3.76 -1.17
N TYR A 322 4.28 -3.12 -0.15
CA TYR A 322 5.06 -2.58 0.95
C TYR A 322 5.78 -3.67 1.74
N SER A 323 5.09 -4.80 2.00
CA SER A 323 5.71 -5.99 2.61
C SER A 323 6.88 -6.53 1.78
N LYS A 324 6.72 -6.58 0.47
CA LYS A 324 7.79 -7.01 -0.45
C LYS A 324 9.01 -6.09 -0.36
N GLU A 325 8.80 -4.77 -0.35
CA GLU A 325 9.90 -3.80 -0.25
C GLU A 325 10.63 -3.91 1.10
N ILE A 326 9.91 -4.15 2.20
CA ILE A 326 10.54 -4.42 3.50
C ILE A 326 11.45 -5.66 3.41
N ILE A 327 10.93 -6.78 2.90
CA ILE A 327 11.73 -8.01 2.74
C ILE A 327 12.97 -7.75 1.87
N TYR A 328 12.79 -7.04 0.76
CA TYR A 328 13.86 -6.73 -0.17
C TYR A 328 14.97 -5.89 0.48
N HIS A 329 14.61 -4.77 1.11
CA HIS A 329 15.58 -3.90 1.76
C HIS A 329 16.23 -4.54 2.98
N THR A 330 15.49 -5.31 3.77
CA THR A 330 16.06 -6.05 4.91
C THR A 330 17.10 -7.08 4.45
N LYS A 331 16.86 -7.76 3.31
CA LYS A 331 17.85 -8.68 2.71
C LYS A 331 19.12 -7.98 2.26
N GLN A 332 18.98 -6.79 1.62
CA GLN A 332 20.13 -6.05 1.11
C GLN A 332 21.00 -5.46 2.22
N HIS A 333 20.40 -5.12 3.34
CA HIS A 333 21.03 -4.45 4.47
C HIS A 333 21.11 -5.33 5.72
N GLN A 334 21.18 -6.66 5.56
CA GLN A 334 21.18 -7.61 6.66
C GLN A 334 22.28 -7.31 7.68
N ASP A 335 23.49 -6.93 7.22
CA ASP A 335 24.64 -6.65 8.08
C ASP A 335 24.51 -5.30 8.82
N GLN A 336 23.58 -4.45 8.40
CA GLN A 336 23.30 -3.13 9.00
C GLN A 336 22.07 -3.15 9.93
N ASN A 337 21.35 -4.26 10.00
CA ASN A 337 20.19 -4.39 10.86
C ASN A 337 20.61 -4.76 12.28
N HIS A 338 20.56 -3.79 13.18
CA HIS A 338 20.90 -3.97 14.60
C HIS A 338 19.74 -4.58 15.42
N PHE A 339 18.56 -4.77 14.84
CA PHE A 339 17.42 -5.37 15.53
C PHE A 339 17.58 -6.88 15.66
N SER A 340 17.46 -7.39 16.88
CA SER A 340 17.55 -8.83 17.20
C SER A 340 16.20 -9.55 17.06
N PHE A 341 15.59 -9.51 15.88
CA PHE A 341 14.35 -10.23 15.63
C PHE A 341 14.63 -11.67 15.22
N GLU A 342 13.91 -12.65 15.79
CA GLU A 342 13.98 -14.06 15.37
C GLU A 342 13.64 -14.25 13.88
N SER A 343 12.78 -13.37 13.34
CA SER A 343 12.30 -13.38 11.96
C SER A 343 12.60 -12.04 11.28
N ILE A 344 13.88 -11.74 11.10
CA ILE A 344 14.36 -10.42 10.64
C ILE A 344 13.74 -9.97 9.31
N PHE A 345 13.35 -10.89 8.43
CA PHE A 345 12.76 -10.54 7.13
C PHE A 345 11.23 -10.41 7.17
N SER A 346 10.61 -10.54 8.34
CA SER A 346 9.15 -10.49 8.49
C SER A 346 8.65 -9.06 8.59
N PRO A 347 7.80 -8.57 7.66
CA PRO A 347 7.33 -7.17 7.63
C PRO A 347 6.64 -6.72 8.92
N LYS A 348 5.92 -7.62 9.60
CA LYS A 348 5.23 -7.35 10.87
C LYS A 348 6.15 -6.92 12.04
N ASN A 349 7.46 -7.09 11.90
CA ASN A 349 8.42 -6.63 12.90
C ASN A 349 8.70 -5.14 12.76
N TYR A 350 8.53 -4.59 11.56
CA TYR A 350 8.87 -3.21 11.22
C TYR A 350 7.65 -2.29 11.15
N VAL A 351 6.50 -2.82 10.70
CA VAL A 351 5.29 -2.04 10.44
C VAL A 351 4.07 -2.74 11.04
N ASN A 352 3.19 -1.96 11.69
CA ASN A 352 1.90 -2.43 12.17
C ASN A 352 0.87 -2.50 11.03
N GLY A 353 0.84 -1.45 10.19
CA GLY A 353 -0.12 -1.35 9.10
C GLY A 353 -0.22 0.06 8.53
N PHE A 354 -1.38 0.36 7.98
CA PHE A 354 -1.69 1.66 7.37
C PHE A 354 -3.00 2.20 7.91
N TYR A 355 -3.00 3.45 8.34
CA TYR A 355 -4.22 4.22 8.45
C TYR A 355 -4.66 4.64 7.05
N VAL A 356 -5.94 4.49 6.76
CA VAL A 356 -6.51 4.78 5.44
C VAL A 356 -7.68 5.74 5.59
N CYS A 357 -7.68 6.80 4.77
CA CYS A 357 -8.80 7.70 4.65
C CYS A 357 -9.24 7.84 3.20
N HIS A 358 -10.53 7.67 2.94
CA HIS A 358 -11.13 7.92 1.64
C HIS A 358 -11.83 9.26 1.65
N TYR A 359 -11.42 10.15 0.74
CA TYR A 359 -12.04 11.45 0.51
C TYR A 359 -12.84 11.43 -0.78
N MET A 360 -14.06 11.95 -0.73
CA MET A 360 -14.93 12.11 -1.89
C MET A 360 -15.12 13.60 -2.21
N THR A 361 -15.11 13.91 -3.49
CA THR A 361 -15.39 15.28 -3.96
C THR A 361 -16.88 15.60 -3.94
N ILE A 362 -17.25 16.66 -3.25
CA ILE A 362 -18.61 17.17 -3.23
C ILE A 362 -18.78 18.14 -4.41
N LYS A 363 -19.39 17.64 -5.50
CA LYS A 363 -19.51 18.38 -6.79
C LYS A 363 -20.49 19.56 -6.78
N LYS A 364 -21.43 19.61 -5.81
CA LYS A 364 -22.53 20.61 -5.79
C LYS A 364 -22.18 22.00 -5.24
N SER A 365 -20.94 22.22 -4.84
CA SER A 365 -20.54 23.47 -4.19
C SER A 365 -19.25 24.00 -4.80
N PRO A 366 -19.23 25.14 -5.52
CA PRO A 366 -18.01 25.85 -5.80
C PRO A 366 -17.52 26.63 -4.55
N PRO A 367 -16.24 26.52 -4.11
CA PRO A 367 -15.21 25.63 -4.66
C PRO A 367 -15.48 24.16 -4.34
N LYS A 368 -14.99 23.25 -5.18
CA LYS A 368 -15.05 21.79 -4.93
C LYS A 368 -14.53 21.50 -3.52
N LYS A 369 -15.30 20.79 -2.71
CA LYS A 369 -14.91 20.41 -1.35
C LYS A 369 -14.70 18.91 -1.30
N HIS A 370 -13.63 18.49 -0.64
CA HIS A 370 -13.37 17.08 -0.33
C HIS A 370 -13.85 16.80 1.09
N ALA A 371 -14.52 15.68 1.28
CA ALA A 371 -14.97 15.23 2.61
C ALA A 371 -14.50 13.80 2.85
N PRO A 372 -13.99 13.49 4.04
CA PRO A 372 -13.69 12.10 4.41
C PRO A 372 -15.00 11.33 4.54
N ILE A 373 -15.09 10.19 3.88
CA ILE A 373 -16.28 9.33 3.88
C ILE A 373 -16.02 7.98 4.53
N ASN A 374 -14.78 7.56 4.60
CA ASN A 374 -14.40 6.32 5.25
C ASN A 374 -13.02 6.43 5.88
N LEU A 375 -12.91 5.94 7.10
CA LEU A 375 -11.67 5.77 7.85
C LEU A 375 -11.51 4.29 8.15
N ALA A 376 -10.35 3.75 7.86
CA ALA A 376 -10.04 2.35 8.06
C ALA A 376 -8.59 2.18 8.54
N TYR A 377 -8.31 1.01 9.09
CA TYR A 377 -6.95 0.56 9.37
C TYR A 377 -6.72 -0.75 8.65
N LEU A 378 -5.63 -0.85 7.90
CA LEU A 378 -5.18 -2.05 7.22
C LEU A 378 -3.96 -2.59 7.97
N GLN A 379 -4.10 -3.78 8.51
CA GLN A 379 -2.99 -4.42 9.21
C GLN A 379 -2.02 -5.06 8.22
N ILE A 380 -0.71 -4.91 8.43
CA ILE A 380 0.28 -5.59 7.59
C ILE A 380 0.08 -7.11 7.66
N PRO A 381 0.24 -7.87 6.55
CA PRO A 381 0.00 -9.32 6.55
C PRO A 381 0.86 -10.05 7.58
N THR A 382 0.23 -10.62 8.61
CA THR A 382 0.93 -11.30 9.69
C THR A 382 1.37 -12.72 9.32
N PHE A 383 0.80 -13.31 8.27
CA PHE A 383 1.18 -14.63 7.76
C PHE A 383 2.53 -14.63 7.03
N ILE A 384 3.06 -13.47 6.67
CA ILE A 384 4.38 -13.34 6.03
C ILE A 384 5.45 -13.42 7.12
N GLU A 385 5.95 -14.62 7.36
CA GLU A 385 7.04 -14.89 8.29
C GLU A 385 8.24 -15.45 7.54
N ALA A 386 9.40 -14.80 7.69
CA ALA A 386 10.64 -15.23 7.08
C ALA A 386 11.80 -15.09 8.07
N LYS A 387 12.45 -16.22 8.36
CA LYS A 387 13.62 -16.32 9.26
C LYS A 387 14.91 -16.45 8.47
N THR A 388 14.83 -16.97 7.26
CA THR A 388 15.97 -17.24 6.40
C THR A 388 15.85 -16.49 5.07
N ILE A 389 16.98 -16.28 4.39
CA ILE A 389 17.03 -15.70 3.04
C ILE A 389 16.21 -16.52 2.04
N ASN A 390 16.19 -17.84 2.18
CA ASN A 390 15.40 -18.71 1.29
C ASN A 390 13.90 -18.51 1.49
N GLU A 391 13.43 -18.43 2.73
CA GLU A 391 12.04 -18.11 3.04
C GLU A 391 11.68 -16.71 2.55
N ALA A 392 12.57 -15.73 2.71
CA ALA A 392 12.39 -14.38 2.20
C ALA A 392 12.24 -14.37 0.66
N ASN A 393 13.04 -15.16 -0.05
CA ASN A 393 12.92 -15.33 -1.50
C ASN A 393 11.59 -16.00 -1.88
N ASP A 394 11.19 -17.05 -1.17
CA ASP A 394 9.90 -17.71 -1.38
C ASP A 394 8.74 -16.71 -1.20
N TRP A 395 8.78 -15.87 -0.16
CA TRP A 395 7.76 -14.85 0.07
C TRP A 395 7.74 -13.78 -1.01
N ILE A 396 8.89 -13.34 -1.54
CA ILE A 396 8.93 -12.40 -2.67
C ILE A 396 8.20 -13.00 -3.88
N GLU A 397 8.45 -14.27 -4.22
CA GLU A 397 7.77 -14.94 -5.34
C GLU A 397 6.25 -15.08 -5.09
N ILE A 398 5.84 -15.44 -3.86
CA ILE A 398 4.42 -15.55 -3.48
C ILE A 398 3.73 -14.20 -3.63
N ILE A 399 4.34 -13.15 -3.09
CA ILE A 399 3.79 -11.78 -3.13
C ILE A 399 3.68 -11.29 -4.58
N ASP A 400 4.69 -11.52 -5.41
CA ASP A 400 4.67 -11.13 -6.83
C ASP A 400 3.53 -11.81 -7.58
N GLU A 401 3.26 -13.07 -7.28
CA GLU A 401 2.14 -13.77 -7.87
C GLU A 401 0.79 -13.24 -7.37
N LEU A 402 0.65 -12.99 -6.08
CA LEU A 402 -0.56 -12.38 -5.50
C LEU A 402 -0.83 -10.98 -6.07
N ILE A 403 0.21 -10.17 -6.27
CA ILE A 403 0.13 -8.87 -6.94
C ILE A 403 -0.36 -9.03 -8.38
N SER A 404 0.22 -9.97 -9.14
CA SER A 404 -0.15 -10.25 -10.53
C SER A 404 -1.59 -10.73 -10.65
N ILE A 405 -2.01 -11.63 -9.76
CA ILE A 405 -3.40 -12.10 -9.64
C ILE A 405 -4.34 -10.92 -9.35
N THR A 406 -4.03 -10.11 -8.34
CA THR A 406 -4.84 -8.95 -7.96
C THR A 406 -5.03 -7.99 -9.13
N ARG A 407 -3.96 -7.68 -9.86
CA ARG A 407 -3.99 -6.80 -11.03
C ARG A 407 -4.83 -7.38 -12.18
N SER A 408 -4.86 -8.71 -12.34
CA SER A 408 -5.60 -9.38 -13.41
C SER A 408 -7.12 -9.39 -13.21
N ILE A 409 -7.61 -9.22 -11.99
CA ILE A 409 -9.04 -9.24 -11.69
C ILE A 409 -9.70 -7.96 -12.24
N LYS A 410 -10.69 -8.13 -13.12
CA LYS A 410 -11.46 -7.02 -13.71
C LYS A 410 -12.94 -7.37 -13.70
N GLY A 411 -13.78 -6.34 -13.52
CA GLY A 411 -15.23 -6.47 -13.64
C GLY A 411 -15.70 -6.56 -15.09
N SER A 412 -16.96 -6.96 -15.29
CA SER A 412 -17.54 -7.20 -16.63
C SER A 412 -17.66 -5.94 -17.51
N GLN A 413 -17.61 -4.73 -16.95
CA GLN A 413 -17.88 -3.45 -17.63
C GLN A 413 -16.67 -2.52 -17.71
N LYS A 414 -15.46 -2.99 -17.91
CA LYS A 414 -14.23 -2.17 -17.90
C LYS A 414 -13.96 -1.45 -16.56
N ASN A 415 -14.90 -1.46 -15.61
CA ASN A 415 -14.70 -0.93 -14.29
C ASN A 415 -14.07 -2.02 -13.42
N GLU A 416 -12.91 -1.73 -12.86
CA GLU A 416 -12.12 -2.69 -12.09
C GLU A 416 -12.83 -3.18 -10.82
N GLU A 417 -13.76 -2.39 -10.28
CA GLU A 417 -14.51 -2.67 -9.05
C GLU A 417 -16.01 -2.90 -9.31
N ALA A 418 -16.41 -3.43 -10.47
CA ALA A 418 -17.81 -3.69 -10.76
C ALA A 418 -18.20 -5.15 -10.57
N GLY A 419 -19.40 -5.37 -10.01
CA GLY A 419 -20.05 -6.67 -9.96
C GLY A 419 -19.27 -7.74 -9.17
N ASP A 420 -19.09 -8.91 -9.77
CA ASP A 420 -18.47 -10.07 -9.12
C ASP A 420 -17.00 -9.87 -8.73
N ALA A 421 -16.28 -8.96 -9.41
CA ALA A 421 -14.88 -8.66 -9.10
C ALA A 421 -14.69 -8.11 -7.67
N ILE A 422 -15.62 -7.29 -7.21
CA ILE A 422 -15.61 -6.75 -5.83
C ILE A 422 -15.63 -7.88 -4.81
N GLN A 423 -16.49 -8.89 -5.01
CA GLN A 423 -16.61 -10.01 -4.07
C GLN A 423 -15.31 -10.81 -3.97
N GLY A 424 -14.64 -11.02 -5.09
CA GLY A 424 -13.36 -11.73 -5.12
C GLY A 424 -12.25 -10.93 -4.44
N LEU A 425 -12.13 -9.66 -4.79
CA LEU A 425 -11.15 -8.77 -4.20
C LEU A 425 -11.37 -8.61 -2.68
N ASP A 426 -12.62 -8.55 -2.23
CA ASP A 426 -12.94 -8.48 -0.81
C ASP A 426 -12.53 -9.75 -0.04
N LYS A 427 -12.73 -10.94 -0.63
CA LYS A 427 -12.23 -12.20 -0.05
C LYS A 427 -10.71 -12.22 0.07
N LEU A 428 -10.01 -11.76 -0.97
CA LEU A 428 -8.55 -11.69 -0.96
C LEU A 428 -8.06 -10.65 0.06
N ARG A 429 -8.68 -9.46 0.12
CA ARG A 429 -8.38 -8.44 1.12
C ARG A 429 -8.58 -8.97 2.54
N THR A 430 -9.68 -9.70 2.76
CA THR A 430 -9.95 -10.33 4.07
C THR A 430 -8.86 -11.32 4.45
N TYR A 431 -8.37 -12.13 3.50
CA TYR A 431 -7.23 -13.02 3.77
C TYR A 431 -5.98 -12.25 4.17
N ILE A 432 -5.62 -11.24 3.39
CA ILE A 432 -4.40 -10.45 3.61
C ILE A 432 -4.44 -9.75 4.97
N SER A 433 -5.56 -9.12 5.31
CA SER A 433 -5.71 -8.38 6.57
C SER A 433 -5.89 -9.28 7.81
N THR A 434 -6.49 -10.48 7.67
CA THR A 434 -6.79 -11.35 8.81
C THR A 434 -5.87 -12.53 8.95
N SER A 435 -5.10 -12.85 7.91
CA SER A 435 -4.23 -14.03 7.81
C SER A 435 -4.98 -15.38 7.94
N LYS A 436 -6.32 -15.39 7.81
CA LYS A 436 -7.13 -16.61 7.96
C LYS A 436 -7.14 -17.41 6.67
N ILE A 437 -6.60 -18.63 6.73
CA ILE A 437 -6.51 -19.52 5.56
C ILE A 437 -7.87 -19.81 4.92
N GLU A 438 -8.94 -19.88 5.70
CA GLU A 438 -10.30 -20.06 5.19
C GLU A 438 -10.73 -18.96 4.23
N SER A 439 -10.31 -17.72 4.47
CA SER A 439 -10.57 -16.59 3.58
C SER A 439 -9.85 -16.78 2.25
N PHE A 440 -8.62 -17.29 2.27
CA PHE A 440 -7.89 -17.65 1.05
C PHE A 440 -8.56 -18.81 0.30
N LEU A 441 -8.99 -19.86 0.98
CA LEU A 441 -9.71 -20.97 0.37
C LEU A 441 -11.04 -20.52 -0.25
N ASN A 442 -11.77 -19.60 0.40
CA ASN A 442 -12.98 -19.00 -0.16
C ASN A 442 -12.67 -18.11 -1.38
N PHE A 443 -11.54 -17.41 -1.37
CA PHE A 443 -11.05 -16.69 -2.56
C PHE A 443 -10.72 -17.64 -3.69
N GLN A 444 -10.07 -18.78 -3.44
CA GLN A 444 -9.71 -19.77 -4.46
C GLN A 444 -10.94 -20.36 -5.16
N PHE A 445 -12.01 -20.68 -4.43
CA PHE A 445 -13.27 -21.10 -5.06
C PHE A 445 -13.85 -20.04 -5.99
N TRP A 446 -13.86 -18.80 -5.54
CA TRP A 446 -14.32 -17.70 -6.38
C TRP A 446 -13.40 -17.50 -7.58
N TYR A 447 -12.08 -17.51 -7.36
CA TYR A 447 -11.11 -17.25 -8.41
C TYR A 447 -11.10 -18.32 -9.50
N SER A 448 -11.25 -19.59 -9.16
CA SER A 448 -11.36 -20.67 -10.13
C SER A 448 -12.58 -20.50 -11.07
N THR A 449 -13.71 -20.03 -10.54
CA THR A 449 -14.89 -19.68 -11.33
C THR A 449 -14.65 -18.45 -12.20
N TYR A 450 -14.05 -17.42 -11.62
CA TYR A 450 -13.68 -16.19 -12.31
C TYR A 450 -12.71 -16.43 -13.47
N LEU A 451 -11.73 -17.32 -13.32
CA LEU A 451 -10.78 -17.67 -14.37
C LEU A 451 -11.48 -18.15 -15.64
N MET A 452 -12.50 -19.01 -15.52
CA MET A 452 -13.24 -19.52 -16.68
C MET A 452 -13.99 -18.39 -17.40
N PHE A 453 -14.53 -17.43 -16.64
CA PHE A 453 -15.13 -16.22 -17.20
C PHE A 453 -14.06 -15.33 -17.88
N ALA A 454 -12.92 -15.11 -17.23
CA ALA A 454 -11.84 -14.26 -17.74
C ALA A 454 -11.25 -14.81 -19.05
N PHE A 455 -11.08 -16.14 -19.17
CA PHE A 455 -10.66 -16.77 -20.42
C PHE A 455 -11.67 -16.58 -21.56
N ASN A 456 -12.97 -16.67 -21.27
CA ASN A 456 -14.00 -16.37 -22.28
C ASN A 456 -13.93 -14.92 -22.74
N LYS A 457 -13.65 -13.99 -21.82
CA LYS A 457 -13.44 -12.57 -22.16
C LYS A 457 -12.17 -12.37 -22.99
N LYS A 458 -11.08 -13.04 -22.66
CA LYS A 458 -9.83 -12.99 -23.45
C LYS A 458 -10.03 -13.48 -24.88
N GLN A 459 -10.89 -14.47 -25.11
CA GLN A 459 -11.25 -14.92 -26.47
C GLN A 459 -12.03 -13.88 -27.29
N GLN A 460 -12.76 -12.98 -26.61
CA GLN A 460 -13.53 -11.89 -27.25
C GLN A 460 -12.72 -10.60 -27.37
N ASP A 461 -11.82 -10.34 -26.43
CA ASP A 461 -10.95 -9.17 -26.36
C ASP A 461 -9.54 -9.62 -25.96
N SER A 462 -8.61 -9.64 -26.92
CA SER A 462 -7.22 -10.05 -26.72
C SER A 462 -6.48 -9.21 -25.66
N LYS A 463 -6.93 -7.97 -25.42
CA LYS A 463 -6.40 -7.07 -24.38
C LYS A 463 -6.82 -7.48 -22.96
N TRP A 464 -7.67 -8.52 -22.81
CA TRP A 464 -8.05 -9.00 -21.49
C TRP A 464 -6.95 -9.87 -20.89
N TYR A 465 -6.26 -9.33 -19.89
CA TYR A 465 -5.19 -10.03 -19.18
C TYR A 465 -5.77 -11.05 -18.21
N VAL A 466 -5.29 -12.30 -18.27
CA VAL A 466 -5.67 -13.40 -17.38
C VAL A 466 -4.42 -13.97 -16.73
N ARG A 467 -4.43 -14.15 -15.43
CA ARG A 467 -3.34 -14.77 -14.68
C ARG A 467 -3.85 -16.01 -13.94
N THR A 468 -3.08 -17.07 -13.90
CA THR A 468 -3.35 -18.27 -13.11
C THR A 468 -2.27 -18.45 -12.05
N PHE A 469 -2.63 -19.03 -10.92
CA PHE A 469 -1.63 -19.42 -9.93
C PHE A 469 -0.67 -20.47 -10.50
N ARG A 470 0.56 -20.48 -9.98
CA ARG A 470 1.52 -21.55 -10.21
C ARG A 470 1.46 -22.55 -9.06
N ILE A 471 1.55 -23.84 -9.37
CA ILE A 471 1.55 -24.92 -8.38
C ILE A 471 2.74 -24.73 -7.41
N ASN A 472 3.91 -24.38 -7.93
CA ASN A 472 5.10 -24.14 -7.11
C ASN A 472 4.86 -23.05 -6.08
N THR A 473 4.27 -21.93 -6.48
CA THR A 473 3.97 -20.81 -5.58
C THR A 473 2.92 -21.19 -4.54
N LEU A 474 1.89 -21.96 -4.92
CA LEU A 474 0.91 -22.50 -3.95
C LEU A 474 1.57 -23.43 -2.93
N ASN A 475 2.47 -24.31 -3.37
CA ASN A 475 3.24 -25.17 -2.49
C ASN A 475 4.08 -24.36 -1.49
N LYS A 476 4.76 -23.31 -1.96
CA LYS A 476 5.53 -22.38 -1.10
C LYS A 476 4.61 -21.67 -0.11
N LEU A 477 3.47 -21.17 -0.55
CA LEU A 477 2.49 -20.49 0.29
C LEU A 477 2.02 -21.41 1.44
N PHE A 478 1.56 -22.60 1.10
CA PHE A 478 1.04 -23.54 2.10
C PHE A 478 2.13 -24.14 3.00
N LYS A 479 3.37 -24.27 2.52
CA LYS A 479 4.53 -24.69 3.32
C LYS A 479 4.93 -23.63 4.35
N ASN A 480 4.98 -22.37 3.92
CA ASN A 480 5.47 -21.26 4.74
C ASN A 480 4.38 -20.66 5.64
N THR A 481 3.12 -21.03 5.41
CA THR A 481 2.02 -20.61 6.28
C THR A 481 1.96 -21.55 7.49
N THR A 482 2.18 -21.02 8.69
CA THR A 482 2.23 -21.77 9.97
C THR A 482 0.90 -22.41 10.40
N MET A 483 -0.13 -22.32 9.56
CA MET A 483 -1.48 -22.77 9.87
C MET A 483 -1.66 -24.29 9.70
N ASN A 484 -1.27 -25.03 10.75
CA ASN A 484 -1.46 -26.48 10.86
C ASN A 484 -2.93 -26.92 11.13
N GLU A 485 -3.89 -25.97 11.15
CA GLU A 485 -5.29 -26.30 11.53
C GLU A 485 -5.92 -27.40 10.67
N PHE A 486 -5.53 -27.51 9.39
CA PHE A 486 -6.14 -28.45 8.44
C PHE A 486 -5.14 -29.46 7.86
N LYS A 487 -3.91 -29.53 8.40
CA LYS A 487 -2.87 -30.43 7.86
C LYS A 487 -2.77 -30.38 6.31
N ILE A 488 -2.81 -29.18 5.75
CA ILE A 488 -2.87 -28.94 4.29
C ILE A 488 -1.75 -29.69 3.56
N SER A 489 -0.55 -29.74 4.16
CA SER A 489 0.59 -30.47 3.58
C SER A 489 0.30 -31.94 3.35
N GLU A 490 -0.46 -32.60 4.24
CA GLU A 490 -0.86 -34.01 4.09
C GLU A 490 -1.85 -34.16 2.95
N ILE A 491 -2.82 -33.25 2.83
CA ILE A 491 -3.80 -33.26 1.75
C ILE A 491 -3.12 -33.08 0.39
N ILE A 492 -2.29 -32.08 0.22
CA ILE A 492 -1.67 -31.75 -1.08
C ILE A 492 -0.59 -32.75 -1.51
N SER A 493 0.01 -33.49 -0.56
CA SER A 493 0.98 -34.56 -0.86
C SER A 493 0.31 -35.91 -1.21
N ASN A 494 -0.99 -36.06 -1.00
CA ASN A 494 -1.72 -37.29 -1.30
C ASN A 494 -1.77 -37.55 -2.81
N ASP A 495 -1.37 -38.75 -3.23
CA ASP A 495 -1.32 -39.13 -4.65
C ASP A 495 -2.68 -39.02 -5.35
N GLY A 496 -3.75 -39.45 -4.67
CA GLY A 496 -5.12 -39.33 -5.19
C GLY A 496 -5.52 -37.89 -5.42
N PHE A 497 -5.22 -37.01 -4.45
CA PHE A 497 -5.47 -35.56 -4.59
C PHE A 497 -4.73 -34.99 -5.80
N GLN A 498 -3.45 -35.26 -5.95
CA GLN A 498 -2.63 -34.75 -7.06
C GLN A 498 -3.15 -35.21 -8.41
N LYS A 499 -3.61 -36.46 -8.53
CA LYS A 499 -4.17 -36.99 -9.78
C LYS A 499 -5.53 -36.42 -10.12
N VAL A 500 -6.41 -36.23 -9.15
CA VAL A 500 -7.70 -35.58 -9.36
C VAL A 500 -7.49 -34.10 -9.75
N ALA A 501 -6.61 -33.38 -9.04
CA ALA A 501 -6.25 -32.00 -9.39
C ALA A 501 -5.65 -31.90 -10.80
N TYR A 502 -4.78 -32.84 -11.20
CA TYR A 502 -4.25 -32.94 -12.55
C TYR A 502 -5.37 -33.14 -13.59
N ALA A 503 -6.32 -34.04 -13.34
CA ALA A 503 -7.42 -34.30 -14.26
C ALA A 503 -8.30 -33.05 -14.44
N ILE A 504 -8.59 -32.32 -13.36
CA ILE A 504 -9.32 -31.05 -13.42
C ILE A 504 -8.54 -30.02 -14.27
N ARG A 505 -7.25 -29.82 -14.00
CA ARG A 505 -6.40 -28.89 -14.74
C ARG A 505 -6.37 -29.22 -16.23
N LYS A 506 -6.19 -30.49 -16.60
CA LYS A 506 -6.15 -30.95 -17.99
C LYS A 506 -7.48 -30.87 -18.71
N SER A 507 -8.59 -30.74 -17.99
CA SER A 507 -9.94 -30.56 -18.54
C SER A 507 -10.38 -29.10 -18.59
N THR A 508 -9.65 -28.19 -17.97
CA THR A 508 -10.02 -26.76 -17.80
C THR A 508 -8.91 -25.84 -18.29
N VAL A 509 -8.05 -25.40 -17.38
CA VAL A 509 -7.08 -24.31 -17.58
C VAL A 509 -6.04 -24.65 -18.67
N THR A 510 -5.46 -25.86 -18.69
CA THR A 510 -4.47 -26.24 -19.69
C THR A 510 -5.02 -26.11 -21.12
N LEU A 511 -6.30 -26.43 -21.33
CA LEU A 511 -6.93 -26.32 -22.64
C LEU A 511 -7.21 -24.88 -23.07
N GLN A 512 -7.34 -23.95 -22.13
CA GLN A 512 -7.51 -22.52 -22.43
C GLN A 512 -6.24 -21.91 -23.05
N TYR A 513 -5.08 -22.35 -22.61
CA TYR A 513 -3.78 -21.95 -23.17
C TYR A 513 -3.39 -22.76 -24.43
N THR A 514 -4.19 -23.76 -24.83
CA THR A 514 -3.96 -24.54 -26.06
C THR A 514 -4.74 -23.91 -27.19
N PRO A 515 -4.12 -23.56 -28.34
CA PRO A 515 -4.82 -23.08 -29.53
C PRO A 515 -5.99 -24.02 -29.93
N LYS A 516 -7.08 -23.42 -30.42
CA LYS A 516 -8.34 -24.20 -30.72
C LYS A 516 -8.11 -25.38 -31.65
N ASP A 517 -7.30 -25.19 -32.67
CA ASP A 517 -6.93 -26.19 -33.68
C ASP A 517 -6.09 -27.34 -33.12
N LYS A 518 -5.38 -27.11 -32.02
CA LYS A 518 -4.51 -28.10 -31.35
C LYS A 518 -5.14 -28.77 -30.13
N ARG A 519 -6.39 -28.40 -29.79
CA ARG A 519 -7.12 -29.02 -28.67
C ARG A 519 -7.53 -30.43 -28.97
N LYS A 520 -7.07 -31.36 -28.14
CA LYS A 520 -7.42 -32.79 -28.24
C LYS A 520 -8.73 -33.13 -27.51
N PHE A 521 -9.17 -32.28 -26.61
CA PHE A 521 -10.34 -32.47 -25.76
C PHE A 521 -11.14 -31.18 -25.63
N GLU A 522 -12.42 -31.30 -25.29
CA GLU A 522 -13.28 -30.17 -25.02
C GLU A 522 -13.02 -29.58 -23.62
N ILE A 523 -13.20 -28.26 -23.50
CA ILE A 523 -13.06 -27.53 -22.21
C ILE A 523 -14.32 -27.80 -21.39
N ARG A 524 -14.12 -28.22 -20.13
CA ARG A 524 -15.21 -28.39 -19.16
C ARG A 524 -15.40 -27.11 -18.37
N TYR A 525 -16.36 -26.32 -18.78
CA TYR A 525 -16.69 -25.05 -18.12
C TYR A 525 -17.37 -25.27 -16.78
N GLY A 526 -18.04 -25.16 -16.08
CA GLY A 526 -18.82 -25.39 -14.88
C GLY A 526 -18.13 -26.15 -13.72
N VAL A 527 -16.97 -26.78 -13.95
CA VAL A 527 -16.30 -27.64 -12.96
C VAL A 527 -16.02 -26.87 -11.65
N ALA A 528 -15.53 -25.63 -11.72
CA ALA A 528 -15.23 -24.82 -10.54
C ALA A 528 -16.48 -24.54 -9.67
N GLN A 529 -17.58 -24.17 -10.33
CA GLN A 529 -18.84 -23.86 -9.65
C GLN A 529 -19.48 -25.13 -9.05
N THR A 530 -19.44 -26.24 -9.77
CA THR A 530 -19.94 -27.54 -9.27
C THR A 530 -19.09 -28.01 -8.09
N LEU A 531 -17.76 -27.90 -8.18
CA LEU A 531 -16.84 -28.23 -7.10
C LEU A 531 -17.15 -27.43 -5.82
N GLN A 532 -17.35 -26.12 -5.95
CA GLN A 532 -17.72 -25.27 -4.81
C GLN A 532 -19.04 -25.71 -4.16
N ASN A 533 -20.06 -26.02 -4.97
CA ASN A 533 -21.37 -26.42 -4.47
C ASN A 533 -21.35 -27.79 -3.81
N LYS A 534 -20.64 -28.75 -4.40
CA LYS A 534 -20.56 -30.14 -3.96
C LYS A 534 -19.59 -30.35 -2.79
N SER A 535 -18.66 -29.42 -2.56
CA SER A 535 -17.72 -29.49 -1.41
C SER A 535 -18.37 -29.23 -0.05
N LYS A 536 -19.65 -28.95 0.01
CA LYS A 536 -20.39 -28.76 1.28
C LYS A 536 -20.60 -30.08 2.05
N SER A 537 -20.51 -31.21 1.38
CA SER A 537 -20.69 -32.55 1.93
C SER A 537 -19.67 -33.51 1.33
N SER A 538 -19.10 -34.41 2.16
CA SER A 538 -18.15 -35.43 1.69
C SER A 538 -18.80 -36.34 0.65
N LYS A 539 -20.07 -36.75 0.87
CA LYS A 539 -20.81 -37.58 -0.06
C LYS A 539 -20.98 -36.92 -1.42
N ASP A 540 -21.43 -35.65 -1.43
CA ASP A 540 -21.67 -34.93 -2.68
C ASP A 540 -20.38 -34.70 -3.45
N LEU A 541 -19.29 -34.41 -2.74
CA LEU A 541 -17.96 -34.24 -3.33
C LEU A 541 -17.45 -35.54 -3.93
N ALA A 542 -17.57 -36.65 -3.21
CA ALA A 542 -17.17 -37.98 -3.69
C ALA A 542 -17.97 -38.39 -4.97
N GLU A 543 -19.28 -38.22 -4.95
CA GLU A 543 -20.15 -38.48 -6.11
C GLU A 543 -19.72 -37.66 -7.34
N PHE A 544 -19.56 -36.34 -7.16
CA PHE A 544 -19.13 -35.46 -8.25
C PHE A 544 -17.76 -35.85 -8.81
N ILE A 545 -16.77 -36.12 -7.95
CA ILE A 545 -15.43 -36.50 -8.42
C ILE A 545 -15.44 -37.87 -9.10
N GLY A 546 -16.21 -38.83 -8.58
CA GLY A 546 -16.38 -40.12 -9.22
C GLY A 546 -16.93 -40.01 -10.65
N GLU A 547 -18.02 -39.26 -10.85
CA GLU A 547 -18.61 -38.99 -12.16
C GLU A 547 -17.65 -38.24 -13.09
N PHE A 548 -16.99 -37.21 -12.56
CA PHE A 548 -16.04 -36.41 -13.31
C PHE A 548 -14.86 -37.24 -13.82
N ILE A 549 -14.26 -38.07 -12.95
CA ILE A 549 -13.10 -38.92 -13.30
C ILE A 549 -13.54 -40.06 -14.24
N GLY A 550 -14.71 -40.66 -14.02
CA GLY A 550 -15.27 -41.66 -14.95
C GLY A 550 -15.39 -41.13 -16.37
N THR A 551 -15.98 -39.93 -16.52
CA THR A 551 -16.11 -39.26 -17.82
C THR A 551 -14.75 -38.90 -18.41
N TYR A 552 -13.83 -38.34 -17.57
CA TYR A 552 -12.47 -37.98 -17.99
C TYR A 552 -11.67 -39.18 -18.52
N ASN A 553 -11.73 -40.31 -17.83
CA ASN A 553 -11.05 -41.54 -18.22
C ASN A 553 -11.65 -42.13 -19.51
N ALA A 554 -12.99 -42.17 -19.65
CA ALA A 554 -13.67 -42.64 -20.83
C ALA A 554 -13.33 -41.82 -22.09
N GLU A 555 -13.31 -40.48 -21.98
CA GLU A 555 -12.89 -39.61 -23.09
C GLU A 555 -11.42 -39.86 -23.48
N THR A 556 -10.55 -40.06 -22.50
CA THR A 556 -9.13 -40.32 -22.72
C THR A 556 -8.91 -41.67 -23.40
N ALA A 557 -9.63 -42.70 -23.00
CA ALA A 557 -9.59 -44.03 -23.62
C ALA A 557 -10.07 -43.98 -25.09
N ARG A 558 -11.23 -43.36 -25.33
CA ARG A 558 -11.78 -43.18 -26.69
C ARG A 558 -10.82 -42.40 -27.60
N PHE A 559 -10.14 -41.42 -27.08
CA PHE A 559 -9.16 -40.64 -27.84
C PHE A 559 -7.96 -41.51 -28.22
N LYS A 560 -7.44 -42.33 -27.29
CA LYS A 560 -6.34 -43.26 -27.55
C LYS A 560 -6.70 -44.31 -28.60
N GLU A 561 -7.91 -44.84 -28.54
CA GLU A 561 -8.43 -45.82 -29.53
C GLU A 561 -8.52 -45.22 -30.94
N LYS A 562 -8.93 -43.92 -31.03
CA LYS A 562 -9.04 -43.23 -32.32
C LYS A 562 -7.70 -42.80 -32.90
N HIS A 563 -6.68 -42.68 -32.09
CA HIS A 563 -5.35 -42.18 -32.48
C HIS A 563 -4.23 -43.12 -31.99
N PRO A 564 -4.20 -44.37 -32.46
CA PRO A 564 -3.18 -45.36 -32.04
C PRO A 564 -1.76 -44.96 -32.49
N GLU A 565 -1.65 -44.10 -33.51
CA GLU A 565 -0.38 -43.57 -34.04
C GLU A 565 0.28 -42.55 -33.11
N MET A 566 -0.45 -41.96 -32.14
CA MET A 566 0.11 -40.97 -31.25
C MET A 566 0.93 -41.57 -30.11
N ASP A 567 2.05 -40.94 -29.78
CA ASP A 567 2.82 -41.32 -28.60
C ASP A 567 1.93 -41.19 -27.33
N PRO A 568 1.70 -42.29 -26.60
CA PRO A 568 0.92 -42.30 -25.37
C PRO A 568 1.34 -41.25 -24.33
N LYS A 569 2.62 -40.84 -24.35
CA LYS A 569 3.17 -39.79 -23.46
C LYS A 569 2.62 -38.39 -23.79
N THR A 570 2.12 -38.17 -25.00
CA THR A 570 1.54 -36.88 -25.43
C THR A 570 0.06 -36.77 -25.14
N ILE A 571 -0.56 -37.84 -24.63
CA ILE A 571 -1.96 -37.90 -24.25
C ILE A 571 -2.05 -37.77 -22.73
N ARG A 572 -3.08 -37.07 -22.25
CA ARG A 572 -3.29 -36.93 -20.81
C ARG A 572 -3.39 -38.28 -20.11
N ALA A 573 -2.83 -38.36 -18.87
CA ALA A 573 -2.88 -39.60 -18.09
C ALA A 573 -4.30 -39.84 -17.55
N ILE A 574 -4.71 -41.11 -17.45
CA ILE A 574 -5.93 -41.52 -16.72
C ILE A 574 -5.68 -41.52 -15.22
N VAL A 575 -6.75 -41.41 -14.45
CA VAL A 575 -6.72 -41.63 -13.00
C VAL A 575 -7.08 -43.09 -12.72
N LYS A 576 -6.22 -43.80 -11.99
CA LYS A 576 -6.40 -45.21 -11.66
C LYS A 576 -7.37 -45.37 -10.49
N ASP A 577 -8.00 -46.54 -10.39
CA ASP A 577 -8.93 -46.85 -9.29
C ASP A 577 -8.25 -46.77 -7.91
N SER A 578 -7.00 -47.20 -7.81
CA SER A 578 -6.22 -47.07 -6.57
C SER A 578 -5.98 -45.59 -6.15
N GLU A 579 -5.70 -44.70 -7.11
CA GLU A 579 -5.53 -43.27 -6.91
C GLU A 579 -6.84 -42.60 -6.48
N LEU A 580 -7.97 -43.04 -7.12
CA LEU A 580 -9.29 -42.54 -6.76
C LEU A 580 -9.72 -43.01 -5.34
N THR A 581 -9.39 -44.25 -4.97
CA THR A 581 -9.62 -44.77 -3.61
C THR A 581 -8.82 -43.98 -2.57
N CYS A 582 -7.55 -43.67 -2.85
CA CYS A 582 -6.75 -42.80 -1.98
C CYS A 582 -7.41 -41.42 -1.79
N PHE A 583 -7.99 -40.86 -2.85
CA PHE A 583 -8.69 -39.60 -2.78
C PHE A 583 -9.98 -39.68 -1.95
N PHE A 584 -10.76 -40.74 -2.08
CA PHE A 584 -11.97 -40.93 -1.27
C PHE A 584 -11.67 -41.09 0.21
N ASN A 585 -10.63 -41.85 0.56
CA ASN A 585 -10.16 -41.92 1.94
C ASN A 585 -9.77 -40.55 2.50
N LEU A 586 -9.17 -39.69 1.68
CA LEU A 586 -8.83 -38.33 2.06
C LEU A 586 -10.08 -37.46 2.37
N ILE A 587 -11.16 -37.60 1.60
CA ILE A 587 -12.42 -36.87 1.84
C ILE A 587 -13.09 -37.33 3.15
N ASP A 588 -12.91 -38.59 3.52
CA ASP A 588 -13.45 -39.12 4.79
C ASP A 588 -12.64 -38.65 5.99
N GLU A 589 -11.33 -38.39 5.83
CA GLU A 589 -10.41 -37.97 6.90
C GLU A 589 -10.44 -36.46 7.14
N TYR A 590 -10.58 -35.65 6.05
CA TYR A 590 -10.47 -34.20 6.11
C TYR A 590 -11.78 -33.49 5.73
N PRO A 591 -12.02 -32.25 6.23
CA PRO A 591 -13.22 -31.50 5.87
C PRO A 591 -13.36 -31.32 4.34
N SER A 592 -14.46 -31.80 3.78
CA SER A 592 -14.71 -31.78 2.33
C SER A 592 -14.61 -30.38 1.71
N LYS A 593 -15.00 -29.34 2.45
CA LYS A 593 -14.86 -27.94 2.04
C LYS A 593 -13.40 -27.54 1.84
N VAL A 594 -12.49 -28.01 2.71
CA VAL A 594 -11.05 -27.73 2.60
C VAL A 594 -10.46 -28.48 1.42
N VAL A 595 -10.74 -29.78 1.32
CA VAL A 595 -10.28 -30.63 0.19
C VAL A 595 -10.77 -30.06 -1.15
N GLY A 596 -12.04 -29.68 -1.24
CA GLY A 596 -12.61 -29.08 -2.43
C GLY A 596 -12.01 -27.72 -2.81
N ALA A 597 -11.72 -26.87 -1.82
CA ALA A 597 -11.05 -25.58 -2.07
C ALA A 597 -9.61 -25.75 -2.54
N LEU A 598 -8.90 -26.73 -1.97
CA LEU A 598 -7.55 -27.09 -2.44
C LEU A 598 -7.60 -27.69 -3.85
N LEU A 599 -8.60 -28.52 -4.18
CA LEU A 599 -8.81 -28.99 -5.56
C LEU A 599 -9.07 -27.82 -6.53
N ALA A 600 -9.86 -26.82 -6.12
CA ALA A 600 -10.05 -25.61 -6.91
C ALA A 600 -8.72 -24.86 -7.10
N SER A 601 -7.90 -24.73 -6.04
CA SER A 601 -6.60 -24.08 -6.12
C SER A 601 -5.65 -24.80 -7.10
N TYR A 602 -5.44 -26.11 -6.92
CA TYR A 602 -4.49 -26.89 -7.72
C TYR A 602 -5.03 -27.33 -9.09
N GLY A 603 -6.33 -27.52 -9.19
CA GLY A 603 -6.99 -27.89 -10.45
C GLY A 603 -7.09 -26.74 -11.44
N PHE A 604 -6.97 -25.50 -10.97
CA PHE A 604 -6.99 -24.29 -11.80
C PHE A 604 -5.65 -23.54 -11.81
N ALA A 605 -4.57 -24.13 -11.27
CA ALA A 605 -3.22 -23.63 -11.34
C ALA A 605 -2.42 -24.28 -12.48
N LEU A 606 -1.33 -23.65 -12.91
CA LEU A 606 -0.40 -24.17 -13.90
C LEU A 606 0.87 -24.70 -13.23
N THR A 607 1.50 -25.71 -13.84
CA THR A 607 2.90 -26.04 -13.55
C THR A 607 3.81 -24.98 -14.15
N ASP A 608 5.03 -24.80 -13.62
CA ASP A 608 6.00 -23.83 -14.16
C ASP A 608 6.27 -24.05 -15.65
N ARG A 609 6.31 -25.32 -16.09
CA ARG A 609 6.47 -25.66 -17.51
C ARG A 609 5.29 -25.20 -18.37
N GLU A 610 4.07 -25.31 -17.86
CA GLU A 610 2.87 -24.85 -18.55
C GLU A 610 2.78 -23.32 -18.55
N ALA A 611 3.14 -22.68 -17.44
CA ALA A 611 3.17 -21.23 -17.31
C ALA A 611 4.21 -20.58 -18.22
N ASN A 612 5.40 -21.17 -18.33
CA ASN A 612 6.47 -20.67 -19.21
C ASN A 612 6.09 -20.77 -20.71
N LYS A 613 5.38 -21.84 -21.10
CA LYS A 613 4.83 -21.96 -22.46
C LYS A 613 3.73 -20.92 -22.74
N ALA A 614 2.84 -20.70 -21.78
CA ALA A 614 1.80 -19.68 -21.88
C ALA A 614 2.37 -18.26 -21.98
N GLY A 615 3.45 -17.96 -21.25
CA GLY A 615 4.12 -16.66 -21.30
C GLY A 615 4.88 -16.39 -22.59
N THR A 616 5.43 -17.44 -23.22
CA THR A 616 6.11 -17.32 -24.53
C THR A 616 5.12 -17.01 -25.65
N ASP A 617 3.93 -17.62 -25.60
CA ASP A 617 2.86 -17.35 -26.57
C ASP A 617 2.28 -15.92 -26.40
N GLU A 618 2.23 -15.39 -25.17
CA GLU A 618 1.80 -13.99 -24.91
C GLU A 618 2.81 -12.94 -25.39
N GLN A 619 4.11 -13.23 -25.34
CA GLN A 619 5.15 -12.31 -25.86
C GLN A 619 5.15 -12.28 -27.39
N ILE A 620 4.95 -13.41 -28.06
CA ILE A 620 4.87 -13.49 -29.52
C ILE A 620 3.63 -12.74 -30.04
N GLU A 621 2.45 -12.89 -29.39
CA GLU A 621 1.24 -12.13 -29.77
C GLU A 621 1.38 -10.61 -29.53
N SER A 622 2.20 -10.17 -28.56
CA SER A 622 2.44 -8.76 -28.30
C SER A 622 3.47 -8.14 -29.27
N GLU A 623 4.42 -8.90 -29.77
CA GLU A 623 5.40 -8.46 -30.78
C GLU A 623 4.78 -8.38 -32.18
N GLU A 624 3.92 -9.34 -32.58
CA GLU A 624 3.18 -9.28 -33.85
C GLU A 624 2.17 -8.11 -33.90
N SER A 625 1.61 -7.68 -32.74
CA SER A 625 0.70 -6.54 -32.68
C SER A 625 1.39 -5.17 -32.68
N THR A 626 2.71 -5.12 -32.48
CA THR A 626 3.50 -3.87 -32.52
C THR A 626 4.13 -3.60 -33.89
N GLU A 627 4.15 -4.57 -34.82
CA GLU A 627 4.63 -4.35 -36.18
C GLU A 627 3.57 -3.86 -37.18
N GLU A 628 2.28 -3.80 -36.77
CA GLU A 628 1.16 -3.35 -37.62
C GLU A 628 0.62 -1.94 -37.28
N PHE A 629 1.38 -1.06 -36.59
CA PHE A 629 0.98 0.34 -36.42
C PHE A 629 2.12 1.33 -36.65
#